data_1e3b22d3420e8e05f354dad29ce159a3
#
_entry.id   1e3b22d3420e8e05f354dad29ce159a3
#
_cell.length_a   1.000
_cell.length_b   1.000
_cell.length_c   1.000
_cell.angle_alpha   90.00
_cell.angle_beta   90.00
_cell.angle_gamma   90.00
#
_symmetry.space_group_name_H-M   'P 1'
#
loop_
_entity.id
_entity.type
_entity.pdbx_description
1 polymer ?
#
loop_
_entity_poly.entity_id
_entity_poly.type
_entity_poly.pdbx_seq_one_letter_code
_entity_poly.pdbx_strand_id
1 'polypeptide(L)'
;FPYTTLFRSNTQWQEFPDNKKLQNDSLSLFIRNLKTPTLMLRIKETSCQSCIFNELDRVRDLIENGVNCIILTTYNNPSIARKILCTKGCKDVTFFNISYDCMYEWYVEQLEVPYYFVLHPNKKASDFFLPEKSKPDITDSYIKSIARICSVNGVSINNKYK
;
A
#
# COMPACT_ATOMS: atom_id res chain seq x y z
N PHE A 1 17.70 8.57 -12.84
CA PHE A 1 17.80 7.52 -11.80
C PHE A 1 16.56 6.65 -11.90
N PRO A 2 16.72 5.34 -12.07
CA PRO A 2 15.58 4.46 -11.88
C PRO A 2 15.20 4.51 -10.41
N TYR A 3 14.09 5.14 -10.08
CA TYR A 3 13.54 5.27 -8.73
C TYR A 3 13.46 3.92 -8.01
N THR A 4 13.27 2.85 -8.74
CA THR A 4 13.27 1.47 -8.24
C THR A 4 14.59 1.03 -7.61
N THR A 5 15.74 1.57 -8.06
CA THR A 5 17.07 1.20 -7.55
C THR A 5 17.37 1.90 -6.21
N LEU A 6 16.87 3.11 -6.03
CA LEU A 6 17.06 3.88 -4.79
C LEU A 6 16.36 3.24 -3.59
N PHE A 7 15.25 2.58 -3.80
CA PHE A 7 14.47 1.95 -2.74
C PHE A 7 14.84 0.49 -2.47
N ARG A 8 15.45 -0.20 -3.44
CA ARG A 8 15.96 -1.57 -3.24
C ARG A 8 17.22 -1.65 -2.37
N SER A 9 18.04 -0.61 -2.36
CA SER A 9 19.29 -0.59 -1.61
C SER A 9 19.14 -0.03 -0.19
N ASN A 10 18.04 0.62 0.10
CA ASN A 10 17.81 1.25 1.38
C ASN A 10 16.73 0.48 2.16
N THR A 11 17.16 -0.54 2.87
CA THR A 11 16.40 -1.25 3.90
C THR A 11 16.15 -0.35 5.12
N GLN A 12 16.03 0.96 4.92
CA GLN A 12 15.75 1.87 6.01
C GLN A 12 14.29 1.71 6.44
N TRP A 13 14.14 1.17 7.63
CA TRP A 13 12.88 1.12 8.32
C TRP A 13 12.43 2.54 8.68
N GLN A 14 11.19 2.87 8.34
CA GLN A 14 10.56 4.13 8.71
C GLN A 14 9.54 3.89 9.82
N GLU A 15 9.52 4.77 10.82
CA GLU A 15 8.44 4.75 11.79
C GLU A 15 7.13 5.14 11.13
N PHE A 16 6.09 4.31 11.32
CA PHE A 16 4.74 4.66 10.86
C PHE A 16 4.16 5.74 11.79
N PRO A 17 3.45 6.75 11.26
CA PRO A 17 2.89 7.82 12.08
C PRO A 17 2.01 7.31 13.22
N ASP A 18 2.09 7.93 14.39
CA ASP A 18 1.23 7.63 15.52
C ASP A 18 -0.19 8.23 15.36
N ASN A 19 -1.09 7.90 16.27
CA ASN A 19 -2.48 8.38 16.21
C ASN A 19 -2.60 9.91 16.28
N LYS A 20 -1.67 10.58 16.94
CA LYS A 20 -1.67 12.03 17.03
C LYS A 20 -1.48 12.67 15.65
N LYS A 21 -0.64 12.08 14.81
CA LYS A 21 -0.43 12.50 13.42
C LYS A 21 -1.54 12.00 12.50
N LEU A 22 -1.94 10.74 12.63
CA LEU A 22 -2.95 10.12 11.76
C LEU A 22 -4.34 10.71 11.92
N GLN A 23 -4.73 11.05 13.14
CA GLN A 23 -6.08 11.53 13.48
C GLN A 23 -7.18 10.63 12.88
N ASN A 24 -6.93 9.32 12.90
CA ASN A 24 -7.84 8.30 12.39
C ASN A 24 -7.87 7.11 13.37
N ASP A 25 -8.91 7.06 14.17
CA ASP A 25 -9.05 6.06 15.23
C ASP A 25 -9.18 4.64 14.68
N SER A 26 -9.86 4.48 13.56
CA SER A 26 -10.03 3.17 12.92
C SER A 26 -8.70 2.61 12.42
N LEU A 27 -7.89 3.44 11.79
CA LEU A 27 -6.54 3.06 11.36
C LEU A 27 -5.64 2.76 12.56
N SER A 28 -5.70 3.58 13.59
CA SER A 28 -4.92 3.37 14.81
C SER A 28 -5.27 2.07 15.51
N LEU A 29 -6.56 1.74 15.55
CA LEU A 29 -7.04 0.46 16.09
C LEU A 29 -6.56 -0.72 15.23
N PHE A 30 -6.63 -0.60 13.92
CA PHE A 30 -6.12 -1.60 12.99
C PHE A 30 -4.63 -1.87 13.23
N ILE A 31 -3.82 -0.82 13.29
CA ILE A 31 -2.36 -0.93 13.49
C ILE A 31 -2.05 -1.57 14.85
N ARG A 32 -2.78 -1.20 15.90
CA ARG A 32 -2.60 -1.76 17.24
C ARG A 32 -2.83 -3.27 17.27
N ASN A 33 -3.77 -3.74 16.46
CA ASN A 33 -4.16 -5.15 16.37
C ASN A 33 -3.42 -5.93 15.29
N LEU A 34 -2.50 -5.30 14.58
CA LEU A 34 -1.76 -5.92 13.50
C LEU A 34 -0.89 -7.07 14.03
N LYS A 35 -1.09 -8.27 13.51
CA LYS A 35 -0.38 -9.49 13.94
C LYS A 35 0.64 -9.97 12.91
N THR A 36 0.43 -9.64 11.64
CA THR A 36 1.26 -10.08 10.53
C THR A 36 1.62 -8.89 9.64
N PRO A 37 2.77 -8.93 8.95
CA PRO A 37 3.09 -7.90 7.97
C PRO A 37 1.98 -7.74 6.94
N THR A 38 1.69 -6.50 6.59
CA THR A 38 0.61 -6.15 5.66
C THR A 38 1.16 -5.26 4.55
N LEU A 39 0.87 -5.63 3.31
CA LEU A 39 1.19 -4.79 2.17
C LEU A 39 0.26 -3.58 2.14
N MET A 40 0.84 -2.40 2.04
CA MET A 40 0.10 -1.15 1.99
C MET A 40 0.26 -0.54 0.60
N LEU A 41 -0.85 -0.16 -0.04
CA LEU A 41 -0.85 0.68 -1.22
C LEU A 41 -1.25 2.10 -0.83
N ARG A 42 -0.38 3.06 -1.07
CA ARG A 42 -0.62 4.48 -0.81
C ARG A 42 -1.10 5.17 -2.09
N ILE A 43 -2.25 5.84 -2.01
CA ILE A 43 -2.87 6.58 -3.13
C ILE A 43 -3.26 7.97 -2.64
N LYS A 44 -3.00 8.99 -3.46
CA LYS A 44 -3.44 10.36 -3.21
C LYS A 44 -4.31 10.86 -4.37
N GLU A 45 -5.25 11.74 -4.06
CA GLU A 45 -6.14 12.37 -5.04
C GLU A 45 -5.35 13.08 -6.16
N THR A 46 -4.16 13.59 -5.84
CA THR A 46 -3.26 14.26 -6.78
C THR A 46 -2.46 13.30 -7.67
N SER A 47 -2.48 12.01 -7.37
CA SER A 47 -1.75 11.02 -8.17
C SER A 47 -2.41 10.78 -9.53
N CYS A 48 -1.61 10.36 -10.50
CA CYS A 48 -2.06 9.97 -11.83
C CYS A 48 -3.19 8.92 -11.77
N GLN A 49 -4.37 9.25 -12.29
CA GLN A 49 -5.55 8.37 -12.22
C GLN A 49 -5.32 7.01 -12.89
N SER A 50 -4.69 6.98 -14.06
CA SER A 50 -4.41 5.73 -14.75
C SER A 50 -3.42 4.86 -13.99
N CYS A 51 -2.48 5.47 -13.25
CA CYS A 51 -1.57 4.76 -12.37
C CYS A 51 -2.30 4.14 -11.19
N ILE A 52 -3.22 4.91 -10.58
CA ILE A 52 -4.09 4.42 -9.51
C ILE A 52 -4.89 3.20 -9.97
N PHE A 53 -5.55 3.30 -11.12
CA PHE A 53 -6.39 2.22 -11.65
C PHE A 53 -5.60 0.95 -11.92
N ASN A 54 -4.39 1.09 -12.47
CA ASN A 54 -3.50 -0.04 -12.72
C ASN A 54 -3.15 -0.77 -11.42
N GLU A 55 -2.84 -0.03 -10.36
CA GLU A 55 -2.49 -0.64 -9.08
C GLU A 55 -3.71 -1.20 -8.32
N LEU A 56 -4.90 -0.61 -8.49
CA LEU A 56 -6.13 -1.17 -7.92
C LEU A 56 -6.48 -2.53 -8.54
N ASP A 57 -6.29 -2.69 -9.85
CA ASP A 57 -6.45 -3.99 -10.50
C ASP A 57 -5.50 -5.03 -9.92
N ARG A 58 -4.27 -4.64 -9.66
CA ARG A 58 -3.25 -5.49 -9.02
C ARG A 58 -3.63 -5.87 -7.59
N VAL A 59 -4.08 -4.90 -6.79
CA VAL A 59 -4.48 -5.15 -5.39
C VAL A 59 -5.67 -6.10 -5.32
N ARG A 60 -6.66 -5.94 -6.20
CA ARG A 60 -7.79 -6.86 -6.28
C ARG A 60 -7.31 -8.30 -6.49
N ASP A 61 -6.42 -8.50 -7.46
CA ASP A 61 -5.85 -9.80 -7.77
C ASP A 61 -5.04 -10.37 -6.58
N LEU A 62 -4.26 -9.54 -5.91
CA LEU A 62 -3.49 -9.92 -4.72
C LEU A 62 -4.39 -10.45 -3.60
N ILE A 63 -5.44 -9.73 -3.28
CA ILE A 63 -6.36 -10.11 -2.21
C ILE A 63 -7.10 -11.40 -2.54
N GLU A 64 -7.55 -11.56 -3.77
CA GLU A 64 -8.17 -12.80 -4.26
C GLU A 64 -7.23 -14.00 -4.15
N ASN A 65 -5.92 -13.77 -4.15
CA ASN A 65 -4.90 -14.81 -4.05
C ASN A 65 -4.27 -14.93 -2.64
N GLY A 66 -4.89 -14.37 -1.63
CA GLY A 66 -4.51 -14.57 -0.23
C GLY A 66 -3.42 -13.66 0.30
N VAL A 67 -3.11 -12.57 -0.39
CA VAL A 67 -2.18 -11.56 0.11
C VAL A 67 -2.92 -10.54 0.97
N ASN A 68 -2.39 -10.27 2.15
CA ASN A 68 -2.95 -9.27 3.06
C ASN A 68 -2.54 -7.86 2.59
N CYS A 69 -3.48 -7.11 2.02
CA CYS A 69 -3.25 -5.80 1.44
C CYS A 69 -4.32 -4.80 1.90
N ILE A 70 -3.87 -3.61 2.27
CA ILE A 70 -4.68 -2.48 2.73
C ILE A 70 -4.37 -1.27 1.85
N ILE A 71 -5.36 -0.42 1.62
CA ILE A 71 -5.18 0.82 0.86
C ILE A 71 -5.23 2.02 1.81
N LEU A 72 -4.22 2.88 1.73
CA LEU A 72 -4.19 4.19 2.38
C LEU A 72 -4.46 5.27 1.33
N THR A 73 -5.55 5.99 1.49
CA THR A 73 -5.95 7.07 0.58
C THR A 73 -5.80 8.43 1.24
N THR A 74 -5.62 9.46 0.43
CA THR A 74 -5.82 10.86 0.81
C THR A 74 -6.67 11.52 -0.24
N TYR A 75 -7.94 11.67 0.07
CA TYR A 75 -8.93 12.40 -0.72
C TYR A 75 -9.61 13.43 0.17
N ASN A 76 -9.85 14.62 -0.34
CA ASN A 76 -10.61 15.65 0.38
C ASN A 76 -12.00 15.15 0.75
N ASN A 77 -12.63 14.39 -0.15
CA ASN A 77 -13.88 13.70 0.11
C ASN A 77 -13.68 12.18 0.08
N PRO A 78 -13.72 11.50 1.23
CA PRO A 78 -13.55 10.03 1.29
C PRO A 78 -14.55 9.24 0.44
N SER A 79 -15.72 9.82 0.14
CA SER A 79 -16.71 9.19 -0.73
C SER A 79 -16.21 9.01 -2.15
N ILE A 80 -15.32 9.88 -2.63
CA ILE A 80 -14.69 9.77 -3.94
C ILE A 80 -13.75 8.57 -3.96
N ALA A 81 -12.93 8.40 -2.92
CA ALA A 81 -12.08 7.23 -2.78
C ALA A 81 -12.89 5.94 -2.83
N ARG A 82 -13.98 5.86 -2.05
CA ARG A 82 -14.88 4.71 -2.04
C ARG A 82 -15.45 4.41 -3.43
N LYS A 83 -15.88 5.45 -4.15
CA LYS A 83 -16.42 5.32 -5.50
C LYS A 83 -15.40 4.72 -6.47
N ILE A 84 -14.16 5.20 -6.43
CA ILE A 84 -13.06 4.70 -7.25
C ILE A 84 -12.78 3.23 -6.95
N LEU A 85 -12.69 2.86 -5.67
CA LEU A 85 -12.49 1.48 -5.24
C LEU A 85 -13.63 0.56 -5.72
N CYS A 86 -14.87 0.99 -5.59
CA CYS A 86 -16.02 0.24 -6.08
C CYS A 86 -15.98 0.04 -7.60
N THR A 87 -15.66 1.09 -8.35
CA THR A 87 -15.55 1.04 -9.82
C THR A 87 -14.50 0.03 -10.28
N LYS A 88 -13.42 -0.14 -9.52
CA LYS A 88 -12.34 -1.07 -9.84
C LYS A 88 -12.52 -2.47 -9.22
N GLY A 89 -13.70 -2.77 -8.69
CA GLY A 89 -13.98 -4.07 -8.07
C GLY A 89 -13.30 -4.28 -6.72
N CYS A 90 -12.88 -3.21 -6.07
CA CYS A 90 -12.21 -3.22 -4.76
C CYS A 90 -13.15 -2.82 -3.61
N LYS A 91 -14.45 -3.01 -3.75
CA LYS A 91 -15.45 -2.58 -2.76
C LYS A 91 -15.26 -3.21 -1.37
N ASP A 92 -14.74 -4.43 -1.33
CA ASP A 92 -14.52 -5.19 -0.09
C ASP A 92 -13.10 -5.04 0.46
N VAL A 93 -12.26 -4.26 -0.21
CA VAL A 93 -10.90 -4.00 0.25
C VAL A 93 -10.94 -3.00 1.41
N THR A 94 -10.23 -3.31 2.47
CA THR A 94 -10.07 -2.38 3.58
C THR A 94 -9.24 -1.18 3.15
N PHE A 95 -9.76 0.02 3.36
CA PHE A 95 -9.01 1.25 3.12
C PHE A 95 -9.24 2.26 4.25
N PHE A 96 -8.26 3.14 4.42
CA PHE A 96 -8.33 4.25 5.36
C PHE A 96 -7.96 5.54 4.64
N ASN A 97 -8.77 6.58 4.84
CA ASN A 97 -8.47 7.90 4.31
C ASN A 97 -7.80 8.73 5.39
N ILE A 98 -6.59 9.22 5.10
CA ILE A 98 -5.78 10.02 6.03
C ILE A 98 -5.51 11.40 5.43
N SER A 99 -5.17 12.37 6.28
CA SER A 99 -4.84 13.72 5.82
C SER A 99 -3.49 13.79 5.11
N TYR A 100 -3.27 14.83 4.32
CA TYR A 100 -2.03 15.05 3.57
C TYR A 100 -0.79 15.10 4.46
N ASP A 101 -0.90 15.64 5.66
CA ASP A 101 0.25 15.92 6.52
C ASP A 101 0.75 14.71 7.30
N CYS A 102 -0.01 13.62 7.32
CA CYS A 102 0.27 12.47 8.18
C CYS A 102 1.62 11.81 7.89
N MET A 103 2.02 11.74 6.63
CA MET A 103 3.20 11.01 6.16
C MET A 103 4.21 11.92 5.46
N TYR A 104 4.08 13.21 5.64
CA TYR A 104 4.89 14.21 4.94
C TYR A 104 6.40 14.05 5.14
N GLU A 105 6.83 13.53 6.26
CA GLU A 105 8.25 13.27 6.55
C GLU A 105 8.87 12.18 5.65
N TRP A 106 8.04 11.35 5.03
CA TRP A 106 8.52 10.34 4.10
C TRP A 106 8.79 10.96 2.74
N TYR A 107 10.03 10.85 2.28
CA TYR A 107 10.44 11.38 0.97
C TYR A 107 9.52 10.90 -0.17
N VAL A 108 9.11 9.65 -0.14
CA VAL A 108 8.25 9.04 -1.17
C VAL A 108 6.89 9.73 -1.29
N GLU A 109 6.38 10.35 -0.21
CA GLU A 109 5.13 11.13 -0.25
C GLU A 109 5.21 12.34 -1.17
N GLN A 110 6.39 12.89 -1.37
CA GLN A 110 6.60 14.08 -2.19
C GLN A 110 6.55 13.78 -3.70
N LEU A 111 6.59 12.52 -4.08
CA LEU A 111 6.69 12.12 -5.49
C LEU A 111 5.34 12.08 -6.22
N GLU A 112 4.23 12.27 -5.53
CA GLU A 112 2.87 12.37 -6.10
C GLU A 112 2.48 11.16 -6.98
N VAL A 113 2.99 9.97 -6.67
CA VAL A 113 2.71 8.71 -7.38
C VAL A 113 2.22 7.65 -6.39
N PRO A 114 1.41 6.67 -6.82
CA PRO A 114 1.11 5.52 -5.97
C PRO A 114 2.40 4.77 -5.61
N TYR A 115 2.47 4.27 -4.38
CA TYR A 115 3.60 3.45 -3.96
C TYR A 115 3.17 2.38 -2.97
N TYR A 116 3.98 1.34 -2.86
CA TYR A 116 3.82 0.24 -1.90
C TYR A 116 4.83 0.34 -0.77
N PHE A 117 4.45 -0.19 0.36
CA PHE A 117 5.36 -0.50 1.47
C PHE A 117 4.77 -1.63 2.32
N VAL A 118 5.58 -2.23 3.16
CA VAL A 118 5.13 -3.24 4.12
C VAL A 118 5.06 -2.61 5.50
N LEU A 119 3.88 -2.69 6.13
CA LEU A 119 3.69 -2.31 7.52
C LEU A 119 3.81 -3.55 8.40
N HIS A 120 4.70 -3.48 9.40
CA HIS A 120 4.98 -4.57 10.32
C HIS A 120 4.25 -4.38 11.66
N PRO A 121 4.03 -5.48 12.43
CA PRO A 121 3.41 -5.40 13.76
C PRO A 121 4.12 -4.48 14.76
N ASN A 122 5.42 -4.25 14.58
CA ASN A 122 6.21 -3.31 15.39
C ASN A 122 5.99 -1.82 15.01
N LYS A 123 5.02 -1.54 14.15
CA LYS A 123 4.67 -0.20 13.65
C LYS A 123 5.76 0.45 12.79
N LYS A 124 6.62 -0.35 12.21
CA LYS A 124 7.64 0.12 11.25
C LYS A 124 7.25 -0.26 9.83
N ALA A 125 7.59 0.61 8.90
CA ALA A 125 7.40 0.40 7.47
C ALA A 125 8.73 0.09 6.79
N SER A 126 8.72 -0.84 5.85
CA SER A 126 9.87 -1.23 5.06
C SER A 126 9.49 -1.56 3.62
N ASP A 127 10.46 -1.92 2.82
CA ASP A 127 10.25 -2.44 1.46
C ASP A 127 9.43 -1.49 0.58
N PHE A 128 9.79 -0.22 0.61
CA PHE A 128 9.16 0.80 -0.21
C PHE A 128 9.40 0.54 -1.70
N PHE A 129 8.36 0.68 -2.49
CA PHE A 129 8.43 0.43 -3.93
C PHE A 129 7.50 1.37 -4.71
N LEU A 130 8.06 2.00 -5.76
CA LEU A 130 7.31 2.81 -6.70
C LEU A 130 7.06 2.01 -7.98
N PRO A 131 5.81 1.64 -8.26
CA PRO A 131 5.50 0.93 -9.50
C PRO A 131 5.64 1.85 -10.70
N GLU A 132 6.26 1.34 -11.76
CA GLU A 132 6.34 2.00 -13.06
C GLU A 132 5.44 1.27 -14.04
N LYS A 133 4.49 1.99 -14.62
CA LYS A 133 3.54 1.43 -15.59
C LYS A 133 4.24 0.85 -16.83
N SER A 134 5.37 1.43 -17.21
CA SER A 134 6.17 0.98 -18.35
C SER A 134 7.01 -0.28 -18.05
N LYS A 135 7.13 -0.69 -16.79
CA LYS A 135 7.95 -1.81 -16.36
C LYS A 135 7.16 -2.73 -15.41
N PRO A 136 6.08 -3.36 -15.89
CA PRO A 136 5.22 -4.19 -15.04
C PRO A 136 5.97 -5.41 -14.45
N ASP A 137 6.97 -5.93 -15.14
CA ASP A 137 7.78 -7.08 -14.68
C ASP A 137 8.54 -6.77 -13.38
N ILE A 138 9.00 -5.53 -13.20
CA ILE A 138 9.70 -5.12 -11.98
C ILE A 138 8.72 -5.07 -10.82
N THR A 139 7.51 -4.53 -11.03
CA THR A 139 6.46 -4.53 -10.05
C THR A 139 6.05 -5.96 -9.67
N ASP A 140 5.89 -6.83 -10.64
CA ASP A 140 5.55 -8.24 -10.40
C ASP A 140 6.63 -8.95 -9.59
N SER A 141 7.90 -8.68 -9.85
CA SER A 141 9.01 -9.22 -9.08
C SER A 141 9.01 -8.74 -7.63
N TYR A 142 8.74 -7.45 -7.41
CA TYR A 142 8.58 -6.91 -6.06
C TYR A 142 7.43 -7.60 -5.33
N ILE A 143 6.27 -7.67 -5.94
CA ILE A 143 5.08 -8.29 -5.36
C ILE A 143 5.35 -9.75 -4.98
N LYS A 144 5.99 -10.53 -5.85
CA LYS A 144 6.36 -11.91 -5.53
C LYS A 144 7.26 -12.01 -4.31
N SER A 145 8.21 -11.09 -4.17
CA SER A 145 9.12 -11.08 -3.01
C SER A 145 8.40 -10.75 -1.71
N ILE A 146 7.34 -9.96 -1.76
CA ILE A 146 6.59 -9.49 -0.58
C ILE A 146 5.39 -10.39 -0.24
N ALA A 147 4.78 -11.04 -1.22
CA ALA A 147 3.57 -11.83 -1.04
C ALA A 147 3.72 -12.92 0.04
N ARG A 148 4.89 -13.54 0.13
CA ARG A 148 5.18 -14.57 1.14
C ARG A 148 5.14 -14.01 2.56
N ILE A 149 5.60 -12.77 2.74
CA ILE A 149 5.65 -12.08 4.03
C ILE A 149 4.24 -11.63 4.43
N CYS A 150 3.46 -11.16 3.47
CA CYS A 150 2.14 -10.56 3.66
C CYS A 150 0.99 -11.54 3.37
N SER A 151 1.19 -12.84 3.56
CA SER A 151 0.13 -13.83 3.38
C SER A 151 -0.90 -13.78 4.50
N VAL A 152 -2.17 -14.02 4.16
CA VAL A 152 -3.22 -14.20 5.14
C VAL A 152 -3.00 -15.53 5.87
N ASN A 153 -3.03 -15.53 7.22
CA ASN A 153 -2.85 -16.72 8.03
C ASN A 153 -3.86 -17.83 7.66
N GLY A 154 -3.35 -19.03 7.40
CA GLY A 154 -4.17 -20.19 7.06
C GLY A 154 -4.65 -20.25 5.62
N VAL A 155 -4.29 -19.28 4.77
CA VAL A 155 -4.58 -19.26 3.35
C VAL A 155 -3.31 -19.56 2.57
N SER A 156 -3.35 -20.58 1.70
CA SER A 156 -2.26 -20.84 0.74
C SER A 156 -2.22 -19.75 -0.31
N ILE A 157 -1.04 -19.13 -0.47
CA ILE A 157 -0.81 -18.20 -1.57
C ILE A 157 -0.84 -18.99 -2.87
N ASN A 158 -1.58 -18.50 -3.87
CA ASN A 158 -1.64 -19.09 -5.19
C ASN A 158 -0.22 -19.15 -5.80
N ASN A 159 0.04 -20.19 -6.61
CA ASN A 159 1.31 -20.39 -7.30
C ASN A 159 1.81 -19.17 -8.11
N LYS A 160 0.91 -18.30 -8.54
CA LYS A 160 1.24 -17.03 -9.21
C LYS A 160 2.18 -16.15 -8.38
N TYR A 161 2.11 -16.24 -7.04
CA TYR A 161 2.91 -15.41 -6.12
C TYR A 161 3.92 -16.22 -5.30
N LYS A 162 4.11 -17.48 -5.61
CA LYS A 162 5.12 -18.33 -4.97
C LYS A 162 6.51 -18.14 -5.56
#